data_950a83155b1900c21919dc8ddc0302ac
#
_entry.id   950a83155b1900c21919dc8ddc0302ac
#
_cell.length_a   1.000
_cell.length_b   1.000
_cell.length_c   1.000
_cell.angle_alpha   90.00
_cell.angle_beta   90.00
_cell.angle_gamma   90.00
#
_symmetry.space_group_name_H-M   'P 1'
#
loop_
_entity.id
_entity.type
_entity.pdbx_description
1 polymer ?
#
loop_
_entity_poly.entity_id
_entity_poly.type
_entity_poly.pdbx_seq_one_letter_code
_entity_poly.pdbx_strand_id
1 'polypeptide(L)'
;MLDLAQQVGWDVVISLKQNQPDLYKSAVRLFAQRSADASFTEQRDRKTYQVLLWDTEGLPFSGDDPRLVRVLRSEETLTENHYRHDELQAEQTSHEWLWITTLDPKTFPAPRVRRLGHDRWILENNGWNDLTQHWALKHGFLHACRHRPQTIAEDGDRRPVANRGLAAVTLILLVAFSLCSAFVHCHSKLVRLYGFSSLEVASQLRRSLSKLPANIRAPD
;
A
#
# COMPACT_ATOMS: atom_id res chain seq x y z
N MET A 1 9.85 -13.97 -0.56
CA MET A 1 8.47 -13.44 -0.33
C MET A 1 7.39 -14.45 -0.69
N LEU A 2 7.39 -15.02 -1.90
CA LEU A 2 6.40 -16.06 -2.30
C LEU A 2 6.45 -17.28 -1.37
N ASP A 3 7.64 -17.73 -0.95
CA ASP A 3 7.78 -18.85 -0.01
C ASP A 3 7.10 -18.57 1.32
N LEU A 4 7.30 -17.38 1.87
CA LEU A 4 6.68 -16.98 3.13
C LEU A 4 5.16 -16.91 2.99
N ALA A 5 4.66 -16.34 1.91
CA ALA A 5 3.23 -16.27 1.64
C ALA A 5 2.62 -17.68 1.55
N GLN A 6 3.27 -18.57 0.83
CA GLN A 6 2.84 -19.96 0.71
C GLN A 6 2.85 -20.70 2.06
N GLN A 7 3.90 -20.49 2.88
CA GLN A 7 4.00 -21.12 4.22
C GLN A 7 2.87 -20.68 5.16
N VAL A 8 2.43 -19.42 5.07
CA VAL A 8 1.35 -18.90 5.92
C VAL A 8 -0.03 -18.95 5.25
N GLY A 9 -0.13 -19.51 4.04
CA GLY A 9 -1.39 -19.65 3.32
C GLY A 9 -1.96 -18.32 2.84
N TRP A 10 -1.10 -17.34 2.51
CA TRP A 10 -1.51 -16.02 2.00
C TRP A 10 -1.36 -15.95 0.49
N ASP A 11 -2.32 -15.29 -0.13
CA ASP A 11 -2.20 -14.85 -1.50
C ASP A 11 -1.50 -13.50 -1.60
N VAL A 12 -0.88 -13.26 -2.76
CA VAL A 12 -0.11 -12.04 -3.00
C VAL A 12 -0.53 -11.34 -4.29
N VAL A 13 -0.43 -10.01 -4.28
CA VAL A 13 -0.46 -9.15 -5.46
C VAL A 13 0.76 -8.23 -5.40
N ILE A 14 1.69 -8.40 -6.34
CA ILE A 14 2.99 -7.72 -6.34
C ILE A 14 3.19 -7.03 -7.68
N SER A 15 3.66 -5.78 -7.68
CA SER A 15 4.04 -5.10 -8.93
C SER A 15 5.24 -5.79 -9.56
N LEU A 16 5.10 -6.20 -10.81
CA LEU A 16 6.18 -6.73 -11.62
C LEU A 16 6.98 -5.58 -12.22
N LYS A 17 8.25 -5.51 -11.87
CA LYS A 17 9.18 -4.48 -12.34
C LYS A 17 10.39 -5.12 -13.01
N GLN A 18 11.22 -4.29 -13.63
CA GLN A 18 12.44 -4.73 -14.33
C GLN A 18 13.50 -5.38 -13.43
N ASN A 19 13.35 -5.32 -12.10
CA ASN A 19 14.17 -6.07 -11.15
C ASN A 19 13.95 -7.60 -11.19
N GLN A 20 12.93 -8.06 -11.91
CA GLN A 20 12.69 -9.46 -12.27
C GLN A 20 12.73 -9.60 -13.80
N PRO A 21 13.93 -9.52 -14.40
CA PRO A 21 14.08 -9.26 -15.83
C PRO A 21 13.50 -10.37 -16.70
N ASP A 22 13.62 -11.62 -16.31
CA ASP A 22 13.21 -12.76 -17.12
C ASP A 22 11.67 -12.87 -17.20
N LEU A 23 10.99 -12.79 -16.05
CA LEU A 23 9.55 -12.78 -15.99
C LEU A 23 8.97 -11.54 -16.67
N TYR A 24 9.57 -10.36 -16.40
CA TYR A 24 9.15 -9.10 -17.03
C TYR A 24 9.23 -9.17 -18.56
N LYS A 25 10.37 -9.61 -19.12
CA LYS A 25 10.56 -9.75 -20.57
C LYS A 25 9.59 -10.78 -21.19
N SER A 26 9.37 -11.90 -20.49
CA SER A 26 8.45 -12.93 -20.92
C SER A 26 7.01 -12.43 -20.97
N ALA A 27 6.58 -11.72 -19.93
CA ALA A 27 5.24 -11.13 -19.85
C ALA A 27 5.03 -10.06 -20.94
N VAL A 28 5.97 -9.11 -21.09
CA VAL A 28 5.89 -8.06 -22.10
C VAL A 28 5.83 -8.65 -23.50
N ARG A 29 6.68 -9.65 -23.82
CA ARG A 29 6.68 -10.32 -25.13
C ARG A 29 5.37 -11.05 -25.39
N LEU A 30 4.82 -11.74 -24.40
CA LEU A 30 3.56 -12.45 -24.51
C LEU A 30 2.40 -11.49 -24.78
N PHE A 31 2.31 -10.41 -24.00
CA PHE A 31 1.20 -9.45 -24.12
C PHE A 31 1.29 -8.59 -25.38
N ALA A 32 2.48 -8.35 -25.93
CA ALA A 32 2.65 -7.63 -27.19
C ALA A 32 2.07 -8.38 -28.40
N GLN A 33 1.89 -9.70 -28.31
CA GLN A 33 1.46 -10.57 -29.40
C GLN A 33 -0.05 -10.88 -29.37
N ARG A 34 -0.79 -10.34 -28.40
CA ARG A 34 -2.22 -10.64 -28.25
C ARG A 34 -3.03 -9.40 -27.93
N SER A 35 -4.28 -9.40 -28.35
CA SER A 35 -5.25 -8.38 -27.97
C SER A 35 -5.56 -8.44 -26.46
N ALA A 36 -6.04 -7.33 -25.91
CA ALA A 36 -6.50 -7.28 -24.53
C ALA A 36 -7.66 -8.27 -24.30
N ASP A 37 -7.64 -8.93 -23.14
CA ASP A 37 -8.69 -9.86 -22.73
C ASP A 37 -9.95 -9.13 -22.29
N ALA A 38 -9.80 -7.90 -21.80
CA ALA A 38 -10.91 -7.03 -21.42
C ALA A 38 -10.59 -5.57 -21.74
N SER A 39 -11.62 -4.82 -22.10
CA SER A 39 -11.57 -3.37 -22.30
C SER A 39 -12.82 -2.75 -21.67
N PHE A 40 -12.62 -1.73 -20.85
CA PHE A 40 -13.71 -1.01 -20.19
C PHE A 40 -13.32 0.43 -19.84
N THR A 41 -14.35 1.25 -19.57
CA THR A 41 -14.17 2.62 -19.10
C THR A 41 -14.55 2.70 -17.62
N GLU A 42 -13.70 3.31 -16.83
CA GLU A 42 -13.91 3.54 -15.40
C GLU A 42 -13.88 5.03 -15.10
N GLN A 43 -14.83 5.50 -14.30
CA GLN A 43 -14.80 6.85 -13.74
C GLN A 43 -14.33 6.81 -12.29
N ARG A 44 -13.28 7.56 -11.97
CA ARG A 44 -12.72 7.70 -10.63
C ARG A 44 -12.33 9.15 -10.38
N ASP A 45 -12.79 9.72 -9.26
CA ASP A 45 -12.43 11.07 -8.84
C ASP A 45 -12.63 12.15 -9.95
N ARG A 46 -13.74 12.08 -10.69
CA ARG A 46 -14.09 12.94 -11.84
C ARG A 46 -13.17 12.77 -13.06
N LYS A 47 -12.34 11.76 -13.08
CA LYS A 47 -11.45 11.40 -14.18
C LYS A 47 -11.98 10.18 -14.91
N THR A 48 -11.81 10.13 -16.22
CA THR A 48 -12.22 9.01 -17.05
C THR A 48 -11.00 8.24 -17.50
N TYR A 49 -10.99 6.94 -17.17
CA TYR A 49 -9.93 6.01 -17.55
C TYR A 49 -10.47 5.03 -18.58
N GLN A 50 -9.77 4.92 -19.70
CA GLN A 50 -9.92 3.78 -20.61
C GLN A 50 -8.90 2.73 -20.20
N VAL A 51 -9.37 1.52 -19.93
CA VAL A 51 -8.55 0.42 -19.40
C VAL A 51 -8.55 -0.73 -20.39
N LEU A 52 -7.34 -1.13 -20.79
CA LEU A 52 -7.07 -2.39 -21.48
C LEU A 52 -6.41 -3.34 -20.51
N LEU A 53 -6.86 -4.57 -20.44
CA LEU A 53 -6.41 -5.54 -19.44
C LEU A 53 -6.07 -6.87 -20.09
N TRP A 54 -4.89 -7.39 -19.79
CA TRP A 54 -4.41 -8.72 -20.16
C TRP A 54 -4.20 -9.54 -18.91
N ASP A 55 -4.48 -10.82 -19.02
CA ASP A 55 -4.39 -11.77 -17.92
C ASP A 55 -3.84 -13.10 -18.44
N THR A 56 -2.85 -13.64 -17.77
CA THR A 56 -2.28 -14.93 -18.14
C THR A 56 -1.81 -15.69 -16.92
N GLU A 57 -2.02 -16.99 -16.95
CA GLU A 57 -1.52 -17.93 -15.94
C GLU A 57 -0.33 -18.72 -16.48
N GLY A 58 0.37 -19.39 -15.60
CA GLY A 58 1.37 -20.37 -15.98
C GLY A 58 2.69 -19.81 -16.44
N LEU A 59 3.04 -18.57 -16.11
CA LEU A 59 4.39 -18.05 -16.33
C LEU A 59 5.34 -18.49 -15.22
N PRO A 60 6.52 -19.03 -15.51
CA PRO A 60 7.51 -19.36 -14.49
C PRO A 60 8.02 -18.08 -13.81
N PHE A 61 8.11 -18.11 -12.47
CA PHE A 61 8.52 -16.94 -11.69
C PHE A 61 9.96 -16.52 -11.98
N SER A 62 10.87 -17.49 -12.06
CA SER A 62 12.26 -17.29 -12.52
C SER A 62 12.82 -18.58 -13.08
N GLY A 63 14.03 -18.53 -13.71
CA GLY A 63 14.71 -19.72 -14.20
C GLY A 63 15.06 -20.71 -13.10
N ASP A 64 15.37 -20.20 -11.91
CA ASP A 64 15.74 -21.00 -10.73
C ASP A 64 14.51 -21.38 -9.87
N ASP A 65 13.39 -20.71 -10.06
CA ASP A 65 12.15 -20.95 -9.34
C ASP A 65 11.03 -21.30 -10.35
N PRO A 66 10.74 -22.60 -10.55
CA PRO A 66 9.82 -23.07 -11.57
C PRO A 66 8.34 -22.84 -11.19
N ARG A 67 8.05 -22.21 -10.05
CA ARG A 67 6.66 -21.91 -9.66
C ARG A 67 5.98 -21.09 -10.72
N LEU A 68 4.77 -21.52 -11.06
CA LEU A 68 3.95 -20.83 -12.02
C LEU A 68 3.16 -19.72 -11.33
N VAL A 69 3.20 -18.54 -11.90
CA VAL A 69 2.46 -17.38 -11.42
C VAL A 69 1.49 -16.87 -12.47
N ARG A 70 0.47 -16.19 -12.02
CA ARG A 70 -0.45 -15.42 -12.85
C ARG A 70 0.08 -14.01 -13.00
N VAL A 71 0.11 -13.49 -14.22
CA VAL A 71 0.59 -12.14 -14.53
C VAL A 71 -0.52 -11.36 -15.21
N LEU A 72 -0.75 -10.15 -14.73
CA LEU A 72 -1.67 -9.20 -15.31
C LEU A 72 -0.92 -7.99 -15.85
N ARG A 73 -1.40 -7.47 -16.98
CA ARG A 73 -0.99 -6.17 -17.56
C ARG A 73 -2.21 -5.28 -17.67
N SER A 74 -2.09 -4.03 -17.32
CA SER A 74 -3.10 -3.00 -17.55
C SER A 74 -2.48 -1.83 -18.27
N GLU A 75 -3.10 -1.37 -19.36
CA GLU A 75 -2.86 -0.06 -19.95
C GLU A 75 -4.05 0.84 -19.64
N GLU A 76 -3.76 2.00 -19.06
CA GLU A 76 -4.77 2.92 -18.56
C GLU A 76 -4.54 4.30 -19.17
N THR A 77 -5.46 4.73 -20.03
CA THR A 77 -5.43 6.05 -20.62
C THR A 77 -6.38 6.96 -19.87
N LEU A 78 -5.82 7.92 -19.16
CA LEU A 78 -6.55 8.97 -18.48
C LEU A 78 -6.81 10.12 -19.44
N THR A 79 -8.07 10.56 -19.53
CA THR A 79 -8.45 11.78 -20.22
C THR A 79 -8.91 12.80 -19.18
N GLU A 80 -8.19 13.91 -19.10
CA GLU A 80 -8.52 15.07 -18.24
C GLU A 80 -8.88 16.27 -19.11
N ASN A 81 -9.97 16.94 -18.76
CA ASN A 81 -10.38 18.15 -19.44
C ASN A 81 -9.97 19.35 -18.59
N HIS A 82 -9.12 20.19 -19.14
CA HIS A 82 -8.67 21.42 -18.51
C HIS A 82 -9.17 22.65 -19.28
N TYR A 83 -9.66 23.67 -18.57
CA TYR A 83 -9.95 24.97 -19.17
C TYR A 83 -8.66 25.80 -19.20
N ARG A 84 -8.17 26.11 -20.41
CA ARG A 84 -7.09 27.07 -20.63
C ARG A 84 -7.57 28.14 -21.60
N HIS A 85 -7.47 29.41 -21.21
CA HIS A 85 -7.86 30.53 -22.03
C HIS A 85 -9.29 30.42 -22.60
N ASP A 86 -10.26 29.98 -21.75
CA ASP A 86 -11.65 29.76 -22.11
C ASP A 86 -11.91 28.63 -23.15
N GLU A 87 -10.88 27.89 -23.53
CA GLU A 87 -11.01 26.70 -24.35
C GLU A 87 -10.85 25.42 -23.52
N LEU A 88 -11.71 24.43 -23.83
CA LEU A 88 -11.66 23.11 -23.23
C LEU A 88 -10.57 22.29 -23.93
N GLN A 89 -9.47 22.01 -23.25
CA GLN A 89 -8.38 21.18 -23.76
C GLN A 89 -8.42 19.82 -23.07
N ALA A 90 -8.44 18.74 -23.86
CA ALA A 90 -8.35 17.38 -23.37
C ALA A 90 -6.87 16.95 -23.36
N GLU A 91 -6.36 16.59 -22.20
CA GLU A 91 -5.03 16.03 -22.03
C GLU A 91 -5.17 14.51 -21.79
N GLN A 92 -4.38 13.71 -22.52
CA GLN A 92 -4.37 12.28 -22.37
C GLN A 92 -3.02 11.82 -21.82
N THR A 93 -3.06 11.01 -20.76
CA THR A 93 -1.88 10.40 -20.15
C THR A 93 -2.10 8.90 -20.08
N SER A 94 -1.13 8.12 -20.55
CA SER A 94 -1.20 6.66 -20.52
C SER A 94 -0.21 6.10 -19.49
N HIS A 95 -0.67 5.13 -18.72
CA HIS A 95 0.13 4.41 -17.73
C HIS A 95 0.02 2.90 -17.97
N GLU A 96 1.15 2.22 -17.82
CA GLU A 96 1.22 0.77 -17.89
C GLU A 96 1.55 0.20 -16.52
N TRP A 97 0.85 -0.88 -16.15
CA TRP A 97 1.04 -1.58 -14.90
C TRP A 97 1.14 -3.09 -15.15
N LEU A 98 2.07 -3.73 -14.48
CA LEU A 98 2.16 -5.18 -14.46
C LEU A 98 2.14 -5.68 -13.01
N TRP A 99 1.41 -6.76 -12.77
CA TRP A 99 1.33 -7.42 -11.47
C TRP A 99 1.52 -8.92 -11.60
N ILE A 100 2.13 -9.49 -10.57
CA ILE A 100 2.18 -10.93 -10.31
C ILE A 100 1.19 -11.23 -9.20
N THR A 101 0.46 -12.34 -9.33
CA THR A 101 -0.45 -12.78 -8.28
C THR A 101 -0.51 -14.30 -8.17
N THR A 102 -0.85 -14.78 -6.98
CA THR A 102 -1.20 -16.18 -6.69
C THR A 102 -2.71 -16.40 -6.61
N LEU A 103 -3.49 -15.31 -6.71
CA LEU A 103 -4.95 -15.35 -6.63
C LEU A 103 -5.57 -16.17 -7.79
N ASP A 104 -6.47 -17.07 -7.43
CA ASP A 104 -7.23 -17.87 -8.39
C ASP A 104 -8.11 -16.98 -9.28
N PRO A 105 -8.05 -17.11 -10.62
CA PRO A 105 -8.79 -16.25 -11.54
C PRO A 105 -10.32 -16.41 -11.45
N LYS A 106 -10.81 -17.56 -11.04
CA LYS A 106 -12.26 -17.80 -10.87
C LYS A 106 -12.83 -16.99 -9.72
N THR A 107 -12.08 -16.91 -8.62
CA THR A 107 -12.47 -16.16 -7.42
C THR A 107 -12.12 -14.68 -7.52
N PHE A 108 -11.00 -14.38 -8.15
CA PHE A 108 -10.48 -13.02 -8.33
C PHE A 108 -10.26 -12.71 -9.82
N PRO A 109 -11.30 -12.28 -10.54
CA PRO A 109 -11.17 -11.87 -11.94
C PRO A 109 -10.20 -10.71 -12.10
N ALA A 110 -9.59 -10.57 -13.27
CA ALA A 110 -8.53 -9.62 -13.57
C ALA A 110 -8.83 -8.16 -13.15
N PRO A 111 -10.04 -7.60 -13.35
CA PRO A 111 -10.36 -6.24 -12.89
C PRO A 111 -10.27 -6.08 -11.37
N ARG A 112 -10.59 -7.14 -10.61
CA ARG A 112 -10.48 -7.13 -9.15
C ARG A 112 -9.03 -7.17 -8.69
N VAL A 113 -8.19 -7.97 -9.34
CA VAL A 113 -6.74 -8.01 -9.05
C VAL A 113 -6.07 -6.68 -9.38
N ARG A 114 -6.41 -6.08 -10.54
CA ARG A 114 -5.96 -4.73 -10.91
C ARG A 114 -6.30 -3.72 -9.81
N ARG A 115 -7.53 -3.73 -9.30
CA ARG A 115 -7.96 -2.84 -8.23
C ARG A 115 -7.15 -3.04 -6.96
N LEU A 116 -6.91 -4.28 -6.55
CA LEU A 116 -6.04 -4.59 -5.39
C LEU A 116 -4.61 -4.07 -5.59
N GLY A 117 -4.08 -4.17 -6.81
CA GLY A 117 -2.76 -3.63 -7.15
C GLY A 117 -2.69 -2.10 -6.98
N HIS A 118 -3.73 -1.39 -7.38
CA HIS A 118 -3.83 0.07 -7.19
C HIS A 118 -4.08 0.44 -5.73
N ASP A 119 -4.93 -0.28 -5.01
CA ASP A 119 -5.23 -0.03 -3.60
C ASP A 119 -3.95 -0.16 -2.76
N ARG A 120 -3.06 -1.10 -3.11
CA ARG A 120 -1.74 -1.22 -2.50
C ARG A 120 -0.92 0.07 -2.64
N TRP A 121 -0.89 0.65 -3.85
CA TRP A 121 -0.14 1.89 -4.11
C TRP A 121 -0.72 3.08 -3.32
N ILE A 122 -2.05 3.16 -3.21
CA ILE A 122 -2.72 4.17 -2.39
C ILE A 122 -2.32 4.01 -0.92
N LEU A 123 -2.29 2.78 -0.41
CA LEU A 123 -1.90 2.48 0.96
C LEU A 123 -0.44 2.83 1.22
N GLU A 124 0.44 2.54 0.27
CA GLU A 124 1.87 2.85 0.34
C GLU A 124 2.12 4.37 0.33
N ASN A 125 1.49 5.11 -0.58
CA ASN A 125 1.70 6.55 -0.68
C ASN A 125 0.92 7.35 0.37
N ASN A 126 -0.36 7.09 0.53
CA ASN A 126 -1.18 7.86 1.45
C ASN A 126 -0.94 7.41 2.90
N GLY A 127 -0.91 6.10 3.15
CA GLY A 127 -0.70 5.56 4.49
C GLY A 127 0.69 5.87 5.03
N TRP A 128 1.74 5.68 4.23
CA TRP A 128 3.12 6.01 4.61
C TRP A 128 3.34 7.50 4.81
N ASN A 129 2.78 8.32 3.93
CA ASN A 129 2.85 9.76 4.07
C ASN A 129 2.10 10.24 5.32
N ASP A 130 0.92 9.71 5.58
CA ASP A 130 0.16 10.02 6.78
C ASP A 130 0.93 9.62 8.05
N LEU A 131 1.43 8.39 8.11
CA LEU A 131 2.27 7.91 9.22
C LEU A 131 3.52 8.77 9.45
N THR A 132 4.18 9.21 8.38
CA THR A 132 5.42 9.99 8.50
C THR A 132 5.17 11.47 8.80
N GLN A 133 4.10 12.06 8.29
CA GLN A 133 3.80 13.48 8.43
C GLN A 133 2.95 13.79 9.66
N HIS A 134 1.98 12.95 9.98
CA HIS A 134 0.99 13.21 11.01
C HIS A 134 1.15 12.33 12.26
N TRP A 135 1.72 11.14 12.10
CA TRP A 135 1.92 10.17 13.19
C TRP A 135 3.37 10.11 13.68
N ALA A 136 4.21 11.04 13.21
CA ALA A 136 5.61 11.18 13.64
C ALA A 136 6.45 9.89 13.50
N LEU A 137 6.13 9.00 12.52
CA LEU A 137 6.88 7.76 12.33
C LEU A 137 8.39 8.00 12.05
N LYS A 138 8.74 9.14 11.47
CA LYS A 138 10.14 9.56 11.27
C LYS A 138 10.80 10.11 12.52
N HIS A 139 10.02 10.42 13.56
CA HIS A 139 10.57 10.95 14.79
C HIS A 139 11.31 9.84 15.54
N GLY A 140 12.59 10.04 15.79
CA GLY A 140 13.36 9.10 16.58
C GLY A 140 12.95 9.19 18.06
N PHE A 141 11.95 8.42 18.44
CA PHE A 141 11.50 8.33 19.85
C PHE A 141 12.59 7.83 20.81
N LEU A 142 13.75 7.45 20.30
CA LEU A 142 14.87 6.90 21.05
C LEU A 142 16.04 7.90 21.15
N HIS A 143 15.81 9.01 21.84
CA HIS A 143 16.90 9.91 22.19
C HIS A 143 17.81 9.35 23.29
N ALA A 144 17.39 8.32 24.00
CA ALA A 144 18.03 7.84 25.21
C ALA A 144 19.30 7.01 24.99
N CYS A 145 19.54 6.50 23.79
CA CYS A 145 20.66 5.58 23.59
C CYS A 145 22.02 6.24 23.35
N ARG A 146 22.08 7.57 23.18
CA ARG A 146 23.38 8.26 22.93
C ARG A 146 24.23 8.45 24.18
N HIS A 147 23.69 8.32 25.38
CA HIS A 147 24.39 8.61 26.63
C HIS A 147 24.41 7.48 27.66
N ARG A 148 23.99 6.27 27.29
CA ARG A 148 24.30 5.13 28.16
C ARG A 148 25.75 4.76 27.93
N PRO A 149 26.63 4.86 28.95
CA PRO A 149 27.99 4.36 28.82
C PRO A 149 27.88 2.91 28.39
N GLN A 150 28.61 2.57 27.34
CA GLN A 150 28.77 1.17 26.95
C GLN A 150 29.35 0.47 28.17
N THR A 151 28.57 -0.30 28.86
CA THR A 151 29.07 -1.23 29.87
C THR A 151 29.94 -2.20 29.09
N ILE A 152 31.23 -1.97 29.14
CA ILE A 152 32.23 -2.94 28.71
C ILE A 152 32.06 -4.09 29.68
N ALA A 153 31.52 -5.22 29.21
CA ALA A 153 31.61 -6.45 29.98
C ALA A 153 33.09 -6.72 30.21
N GLU A 154 33.45 -7.19 31.36
CA GLU A 154 34.86 -7.52 31.73
C GLU A 154 35.53 -8.45 30.72
N ASP A 155 34.74 -9.09 29.87
CA ASP A 155 35.15 -10.03 28.83
C ASP A 155 35.42 -9.38 27.44
N GLY A 156 35.44 -8.06 27.33
CA GLY A 156 35.81 -7.34 26.10
C GLY A 156 34.80 -7.48 24.93
N ASP A 157 33.73 -8.22 25.10
CA ASP A 157 32.75 -8.45 24.04
C ASP A 157 31.71 -7.31 23.99
N ARG A 158 31.69 -6.57 22.88
CA ARG A 158 30.75 -5.49 22.63
C ARG A 158 29.38 -6.07 22.31
N ARG A 159 28.58 -6.32 23.32
CA ARG A 159 27.19 -6.75 23.07
C ARG A 159 26.39 -5.61 22.44
N PRO A 160 25.74 -5.85 21.29
CA PRO A 160 24.91 -4.84 20.66
C PRO A 160 23.79 -4.43 21.62
N VAL A 161 23.68 -3.12 21.86
CA VAL A 161 22.56 -2.58 22.65
C VAL A 161 21.28 -2.87 21.89
N ALA A 162 20.47 -3.80 22.39
CA ALA A 162 19.21 -4.14 21.77
C ALA A 162 18.26 -2.91 21.78
N ASN A 163 17.87 -2.44 20.60
CA ASN A 163 16.88 -1.38 20.39
C ASN A 163 15.47 -1.86 20.78
N ARG A 164 15.30 -2.28 22.05
CA ARG A 164 14.05 -2.90 22.53
C ARG A 164 12.83 -1.99 22.46
N GLY A 165 13.02 -0.67 22.42
CA GLY A 165 11.92 0.30 22.40
C GLY A 165 11.42 0.63 20.98
N LEU A 166 12.29 0.62 19.98
CA LEU A 166 11.92 1.05 18.62
C LEU A 166 10.84 0.17 18.00
N ALA A 167 11.00 -1.15 18.08
CA ALA A 167 10.03 -2.09 17.53
C ALA A 167 8.67 -1.97 18.24
N ALA A 168 8.65 -1.82 19.56
CA ALA A 168 7.42 -1.66 20.32
C ALA A 168 6.70 -0.35 19.97
N VAL A 169 7.40 0.77 19.91
CA VAL A 169 6.82 2.07 19.53
C VAL A 169 6.30 2.03 18.09
N THR A 170 7.08 1.48 17.16
CA THR A 170 6.64 1.33 15.77
C THR A 170 5.38 0.46 15.66
N LEU A 171 5.33 -0.64 16.40
CA LEU A 171 4.16 -1.52 16.42
C LEU A 171 2.92 -0.79 16.99
N ILE A 172 3.07 -0.07 18.08
CA ILE A 172 1.99 0.72 18.70
C ILE A 172 1.47 1.77 17.71
N LEU A 173 2.36 2.49 17.01
CA LEU A 173 1.98 3.47 16.00
C LEU A 173 1.22 2.82 14.84
N LEU A 174 1.68 1.68 14.33
CA LEU A 174 1.01 0.94 13.27
C LEU A 174 -0.37 0.46 13.70
N VAL A 175 -0.51 -0.08 14.91
CA VAL A 175 -1.80 -0.51 15.47
C VAL A 175 -2.74 0.70 15.63
N ALA A 176 -2.27 1.79 16.21
CA ALA A 176 -3.07 3.01 16.40
C ALA A 176 -3.52 3.60 15.06
N PHE A 177 -2.62 3.65 14.07
CA PHE A 177 -2.94 4.08 12.70
C PHE A 177 -3.99 3.17 12.06
N SER A 178 -3.83 1.85 12.18
CA SER A 178 -4.77 0.88 11.62
C SER A 178 -6.15 1.00 12.24
N LEU A 179 -6.23 1.16 13.55
CA LEU A 179 -7.50 1.37 14.27
C LEU A 179 -8.17 2.69 13.87
N CYS A 180 -7.40 3.78 13.76
CA CYS A 180 -7.91 5.06 13.30
C CYS A 180 -8.42 4.97 11.86
N SER A 181 -7.67 4.33 10.97
CA SER A 181 -8.05 4.12 9.56
C SER A 181 -9.32 3.28 9.45
N ALA A 182 -9.43 2.19 10.22
CA ALA A 182 -10.63 1.36 10.28
C ALA A 182 -11.84 2.15 10.78
N PHE A 183 -11.66 2.94 11.85
CA PHE A 183 -12.71 3.81 12.39
C PHE A 183 -13.20 4.81 11.35
N VAL A 184 -12.29 5.54 10.71
CA VAL A 184 -12.60 6.51 9.65
C VAL A 184 -13.31 5.83 8.49
N HIS A 185 -12.87 4.63 8.09
CA HIS A 185 -13.50 3.86 7.02
C HIS A 185 -14.92 3.40 7.37
N CYS A 186 -15.11 2.85 8.57
CA CYS A 186 -16.43 2.42 9.07
C CYS A 186 -17.42 3.60 9.21
N HIS A 187 -16.91 4.77 9.60
CA HIS A 187 -17.69 5.98 9.78
C HIS A 187 -17.56 6.98 8.62
N SER A 188 -17.15 6.51 7.44
CA SER A 188 -16.89 7.34 6.25
C SER A 188 -18.07 8.23 5.84
N LYS A 189 -19.32 7.85 6.14
CA LYS A 189 -20.50 8.71 5.91
C LYS A 189 -20.42 10.01 6.72
N LEU A 190 -20.04 9.92 8.00
CA LEU A 190 -19.87 11.09 8.86
C LEU A 190 -18.67 11.94 8.41
N VAL A 191 -17.54 11.29 8.07
CA VAL A 191 -16.35 11.98 7.59
C VAL A 191 -16.63 12.71 6.26
N ARG A 192 -17.36 12.09 5.34
CA ARG A 192 -17.77 12.73 4.07
C ARG A 192 -18.76 13.87 4.26
N LEU A 193 -19.71 13.72 5.20
CA LEU A 193 -20.70 14.76 5.49
C LEU A 193 -20.09 16.03 6.10
N TYR A 194 -19.05 15.86 6.93
CA TYR A 194 -18.41 16.98 7.65
C TYR A 194 -17.09 17.41 7.04
N GLY A 195 -16.58 16.72 6.00
CA GLY A 195 -15.31 17.06 5.33
C GLY A 195 -14.09 16.95 6.23
N PHE A 196 -14.15 16.17 7.31
CA PHE A 196 -13.03 16.02 8.26
C PHE A 196 -11.89 15.22 7.63
N SER A 197 -10.68 15.74 7.79
CA SER A 197 -9.44 15.00 7.54
C SER A 197 -9.22 13.93 8.62
N SER A 198 -8.38 12.93 8.34
CA SER A 198 -8.01 11.90 9.32
C SER A 198 -7.43 12.51 10.60
N LEU A 199 -6.69 13.62 10.47
CA LEU A 199 -6.11 14.36 11.60
C LEU A 199 -7.19 15.03 12.46
N GLU A 200 -8.21 15.62 11.84
CA GLU A 200 -9.34 16.23 12.56
C GLU A 200 -10.15 15.18 13.30
N VAL A 201 -10.40 14.02 12.69
CA VAL A 201 -11.05 12.88 13.37
C VAL A 201 -10.22 12.42 14.57
N ALA A 202 -8.92 12.24 14.42
CA ALA A 202 -8.03 11.88 15.52
C ALA A 202 -8.03 12.94 16.64
N SER A 203 -8.03 14.23 16.28
CA SER A 203 -8.12 15.35 17.23
C SER A 203 -9.46 15.36 17.99
N GLN A 204 -10.56 15.11 17.30
CA GLN A 204 -11.89 15.02 17.92
C GLN A 204 -12.00 13.82 18.87
N LEU A 205 -11.48 12.66 18.48
CA LEU A 205 -11.40 11.48 19.34
C LEU A 205 -10.58 11.77 20.61
N ARG A 206 -9.40 12.37 20.46
CA ARG A 206 -8.55 12.76 21.60
C ARG A 206 -9.29 13.71 22.55
N ARG A 207 -9.99 14.73 22.03
CA ARG A 207 -10.79 15.67 22.84
C ARG A 207 -11.95 14.95 23.55
N SER A 208 -12.59 14.00 22.90
CA SER A 208 -13.67 13.21 23.48
C SER A 208 -13.16 12.32 24.60
N LEU A 209 -12.04 11.63 24.38
CA LEU A 209 -11.37 10.79 25.40
C LEU A 209 -10.88 11.61 26.60
N SER A 210 -10.40 12.84 26.39
CA SER A 210 -9.95 13.72 27.49
C SER A 210 -11.10 14.19 28.39
N LYS A 211 -12.34 14.13 27.91
CA LYS A 211 -13.54 14.49 28.67
C LYS A 211 -14.13 13.31 29.46
N LEU A 212 -13.64 12.10 29.26
CA LEU A 212 -14.07 10.94 30.04
C LEU A 212 -13.68 11.10 31.51
N PRO A 213 -14.55 10.70 32.44
CA PRO A 213 -14.24 10.73 33.86
C PRO A 213 -13.02 9.88 34.19
N ALA A 214 -12.25 10.30 35.20
CA ALA A 214 -10.96 9.70 35.54
C ALA A 214 -11.01 8.21 35.88
N ASN A 215 -12.16 7.70 36.28
CA ASN A 215 -12.38 6.28 36.57
C ASN A 215 -12.44 5.38 35.31
N ILE A 216 -12.55 5.99 34.12
CA ILE A 216 -12.53 5.26 32.83
C ILE A 216 -11.17 5.43 32.13
N ARG A 217 -10.31 6.36 32.62
CA ARG A 217 -8.94 6.48 32.09
C ARG A 217 -8.11 5.30 32.58
N ALA A 218 -7.30 4.73 31.68
CA ALA A 218 -6.37 3.69 32.09
C ALA A 218 -5.50 4.19 33.28
N PRO A 219 -5.17 3.33 34.22
CA PRO A 219 -4.20 3.71 35.30
C PRO A 219 -2.89 4.06 34.60
N ASP A 220 -2.21 5.10 35.18
CA ASP A 220 -0.92 5.61 34.74
C ASP A 220 0.18 4.54 34.66
#